data_3eedeffdb9103df12a899c4ffd7263bb
#
_entry.id   3eedeffdb9103df12a899c4ffd7263bb
#
_cell.length_a   1.000
_cell.length_b   1.000
_cell.length_c   1.000
_cell.angle_alpha   90.00
_cell.angle_beta   90.00
_cell.angle_gamma   90.00
#
_symmetry.space_group_name_H-M   'P 1'
#
loop_
_entity.id
_entity.type
_entity.pdbx_description
1 polymer ?
#
loop_
_entity_poly.entity_id
_entity_poly.type
_entity_poly.pdbx_seq_one_letter_code
_entity_poly.pdbx_strand_id
1 'polypeptide(L)'
;MKHKAVLGVFALKREKHTSEYGLYPGTIVILDLDRFKEFTQTRGLSEYEPNFVTGELTKLVEWFAQKQGGVVVYGLDYERGTEEAIIEIPFARPEDVWEDLKKIHKRIMEAGASITIVAYEGLVSCKKARNQREAYHATPWRRSALKKLKEAKRRGGGLLVVV
;
A
#
# COMPACT_ATOMS: atom_id res chain seq x y z
N MET A 1 27.22 17.72 -6.39
CA MET A 1 27.45 17.02 -7.67
C MET A 1 28.03 15.61 -7.52
N LYS A 2 29.02 15.41 -6.66
CA LYS A 2 29.62 14.07 -6.44
C LYS A 2 28.63 13.02 -5.90
N HIS A 3 27.66 13.42 -5.07
CA HIS A 3 26.63 12.50 -4.53
C HIS A 3 25.63 11.99 -5.56
N LYS A 4 25.25 12.77 -6.56
CA LYS A 4 24.33 12.32 -7.62
C LYS A 4 24.95 11.26 -8.53
N ALA A 5 26.23 11.37 -8.85
CA ALA A 5 26.94 10.41 -9.68
C ALA A 5 27.13 9.05 -8.97
N VAL A 6 27.42 9.06 -7.66
CA VAL A 6 27.59 7.85 -6.86
C VAL A 6 26.24 7.12 -6.66
N LEU A 7 25.15 7.84 -6.42
CA LEU A 7 23.80 7.29 -6.34
C LEU A 7 23.35 6.70 -7.70
N GLY A 8 23.66 7.35 -8.81
CA GLY A 8 23.35 6.86 -10.16
C GLY A 8 24.08 5.57 -10.50
N VAL A 9 25.37 5.46 -10.20
CA VAL A 9 26.17 4.26 -10.44
C VAL A 9 25.73 3.11 -9.53
N PHE A 10 25.40 3.40 -8.28
CA PHE A 10 24.92 2.39 -7.33
C PHE A 10 23.52 1.88 -7.69
N ALA A 11 22.62 2.76 -8.13
CA ALA A 11 21.30 2.40 -8.63
C ALA A 11 21.40 1.52 -9.89
N LEU A 12 22.25 1.90 -10.87
CA LEU A 12 22.47 1.12 -12.08
C LEU A 12 23.03 -0.28 -11.79
N LYS A 13 23.95 -0.41 -10.84
CA LYS A 13 24.46 -1.72 -10.42
C LYS A 13 23.38 -2.58 -9.73
N ARG A 14 22.53 -1.97 -8.91
CA ARG A 14 21.39 -2.63 -8.30
C ARG A 14 20.35 -3.03 -9.33
N GLU A 15 20.03 -2.15 -10.29
CA GLU A 15 19.11 -2.43 -11.37
C GLU A 15 19.55 -3.64 -12.21
N LYS A 16 20.82 -3.71 -12.57
CA LYS A 16 21.35 -4.88 -13.28
C LYS A 16 21.23 -6.18 -12.50
N HIS A 17 21.50 -6.12 -11.19
CA HIS A 17 21.47 -7.33 -10.35
C HIS A 17 20.03 -7.73 -10.00
N THR A 18 19.13 -6.78 -9.79
CA THR A 18 17.73 -7.04 -9.46
C THR A 18 16.87 -7.32 -10.68
N SER A 19 17.20 -6.76 -11.85
CA SER A 19 16.48 -7.06 -13.09
C SER A 19 16.64 -8.51 -13.53
N GLU A 20 17.77 -9.13 -13.20
CA GLU A 20 18.00 -10.56 -13.46
C GLU A 20 17.01 -11.44 -12.68
N TYR A 21 16.62 -11.03 -11.47
CA TYR A 21 15.65 -11.73 -10.62
C TYR A 21 14.26 -11.06 -10.61
N GLY A 22 14.09 -9.92 -11.30
CA GLY A 22 12.83 -9.18 -11.35
C GLY A 22 12.42 -8.55 -10.04
N LEU A 23 13.37 -8.30 -9.12
CA LEU A 23 13.13 -7.70 -7.81
C LEU A 23 14.00 -6.46 -7.60
N TYR A 24 13.45 -5.46 -6.90
CA TYR A 24 14.10 -4.21 -6.57
C TYR A 24 13.97 -3.91 -5.07
N PRO A 25 14.96 -3.29 -4.43
CA PRO A 25 14.75 -2.77 -3.08
C PRO A 25 13.67 -1.70 -3.11
N GLY A 26 12.82 -1.68 -2.11
CA GLY A 26 11.72 -0.73 -2.07
C GLY A 26 10.84 -0.87 -0.84
N THR A 27 9.64 -0.32 -0.93
CA THR A 27 8.65 -0.36 0.14
C THR A 27 7.34 -0.96 -0.37
N ILE A 28 6.78 -1.86 0.41
CA ILE A 28 5.44 -2.41 0.20
C ILE A 28 4.50 -1.67 1.14
N VAL A 29 3.49 -1.04 0.56
CA VAL A 29 2.44 -0.37 1.34
C VAL A 29 1.15 -1.17 1.19
N ILE A 30 0.56 -1.53 2.33
CA ILE A 30 -0.76 -2.15 2.38
C ILE A 30 -1.69 -1.18 3.10
N LEU A 31 -2.83 -0.86 2.47
CA LEU A 31 -3.90 -0.08 3.07
C LEU A 31 -5.14 -0.97 3.12
N ASP A 32 -5.80 -1.04 4.28
CA ASP A 32 -6.96 -1.90 4.43
C ASP A 32 -7.94 -1.28 5.43
N LEU A 33 -9.18 -1.06 4.98
CA LEU A 33 -10.25 -0.58 5.84
C LEU A 33 -10.57 -1.60 6.92
N ASP A 34 -10.67 -1.15 8.17
CA ASP A 34 -10.98 -2.01 9.29
C ASP A 34 -12.49 -2.21 9.41
N ARG A 35 -12.92 -3.46 9.62
CA ARG A 35 -14.33 -3.79 9.88
C ARG A 35 -15.29 -3.08 8.95
N PHE A 36 -14.96 -3.09 7.66
CA PHE A 36 -15.72 -2.39 6.64
C PHE A 36 -17.17 -2.85 6.54
N LYS A 37 -17.41 -4.15 6.72
CA LYS A 37 -18.75 -4.72 6.75
C LYS A 37 -19.62 -4.12 7.86
N GLU A 38 -19.09 -4.01 9.07
CA GLU A 38 -19.78 -3.37 10.19
C GLU A 38 -20.02 -1.88 9.92
N PHE A 39 -19.04 -1.19 9.34
CA PHE A 39 -19.16 0.21 8.99
C PHE A 39 -20.31 0.43 8.00
N THR A 40 -20.40 -0.37 6.93
CA THR A 40 -21.46 -0.24 5.94
C THR A 40 -22.84 -0.57 6.52
N GLN A 41 -22.93 -1.63 7.31
CA GLN A 41 -24.17 -2.04 7.97
C GLN A 41 -24.69 -0.97 8.93
N THR A 42 -23.84 -0.44 9.79
CA THR A 42 -24.19 0.61 10.76
C THR A 42 -24.71 1.87 10.08
N ARG A 43 -24.22 2.18 8.89
CA ARG A 43 -24.58 3.39 8.14
C ARG A 43 -25.64 3.16 7.06
N GLY A 44 -26.14 1.94 6.92
CA GLY A 44 -27.11 1.59 5.88
C GLY A 44 -26.55 1.68 4.47
N LEU A 45 -25.24 1.46 4.32
CA LEU A 45 -24.56 1.47 3.02
C LEU A 45 -24.45 0.07 2.44
N SER A 46 -24.39 -0.02 1.10
CA SER A 46 -24.13 -1.28 0.40
C SER A 46 -22.64 -1.62 0.43
N GLU A 47 -22.32 -2.90 0.63
CA GLU A 47 -20.94 -3.41 0.47
C GLU A 47 -20.51 -3.52 -0.99
N TYR A 48 -21.47 -3.48 -1.91
CA TYR A 48 -21.26 -3.73 -3.33
C TYR A 48 -21.27 -2.49 -4.21
N GLU A 49 -21.54 -1.35 -3.61
CA GLU A 49 -21.58 -0.06 -4.30
C GLU A 49 -20.56 0.90 -3.70
N PRO A 50 -19.98 1.79 -4.51
CA PRO A 50 -19.10 2.83 -3.99
C PRO A 50 -19.81 3.70 -2.97
N ASN A 51 -19.11 4.06 -1.92
CA ASN A 51 -19.56 5.05 -0.96
C ASN A 51 -18.49 6.15 -0.82
N PHE A 52 -18.75 7.17 -0.01
CA PHE A 52 -17.83 8.29 0.13
C PHE A 52 -16.45 7.86 0.69
N VAL A 53 -16.37 6.83 1.50
CA VAL A 53 -15.09 6.34 2.05
C VAL A 53 -14.32 5.56 0.98
N THR A 54 -14.94 4.60 0.32
CA THR A 54 -14.28 3.80 -0.72
C THR A 54 -13.91 4.62 -1.95
N GLY A 55 -14.74 5.60 -2.30
CA GLY A 55 -14.43 6.55 -3.37
C GLY A 55 -13.25 7.46 -3.00
N GLU A 56 -13.22 7.94 -1.77
CA GLU A 56 -12.09 8.74 -1.27
C GLU A 56 -10.80 7.91 -1.23
N LEU A 57 -10.87 6.67 -0.77
CA LEU A 57 -9.69 5.79 -0.74
C LEU A 57 -9.17 5.52 -2.16
N THR A 58 -10.05 5.33 -3.14
CA THR A 58 -9.66 5.19 -4.55
C THR A 58 -8.81 6.38 -5.00
N LYS A 59 -9.27 7.61 -4.74
CA LYS A 59 -8.55 8.83 -5.09
C LYS A 59 -7.21 8.97 -4.37
N LEU A 60 -7.19 8.65 -3.08
CA LEU A 60 -5.98 8.73 -2.26
C LEU A 60 -4.92 7.72 -2.69
N VAL A 61 -5.33 6.51 -3.03
CA VAL A 61 -4.42 5.46 -3.54
C VAL A 61 -3.80 5.89 -4.87
N GLU A 62 -4.60 6.40 -5.80
CA GLU A 62 -4.09 6.91 -7.08
C GLU A 62 -3.11 8.07 -6.88
N TRP A 63 -3.50 9.04 -6.08
CA TRP A 63 -2.65 10.18 -5.77
C TRP A 63 -1.31 9.74 -5.17
N PHE A 64 -1.35 8.86 -4.19
CA PHE A 64 -0.16 8.35 -3.51
C PHE A 64 0.76 7.58 -4.48
N ALA A 65 0.19 6.67 -5.27
CA ALA A 65 0.96 5.88 -6.23
C ALA A 65 1.64 6.77 -7.28
N GLN A 66 0.93 7.75 -7.82
CA GLN A 66 1.50 8.70 -8.79
C GLN A 66 2.60 9.56 -8.17
N LYS A 67 2.35 10.12 -6.99
CA LYS A 67 3.31 10.99 -6.32
C LYS A 67 4.60 10.27 -5.95
N GLN A 68 4.50 9.02 -5.49
CA GLN A 68 5.64 8.23 -5.03
C GLN A 68 6.30 7.39 -6.12
N GLY A 69 5.78 7.41 -7.34
CA GLY A 69 6.30 6.54 -8.41
C GLY A 69 6.07 5.06 -8.11
N GLY A 70 4.98 4.75 -7.44
CA GLY A 70 4.60 3.39 -7.06
C GLY A 70 3.71 2.70 -8.08
N VAL A 71 3.60 1.40 -7.96
CA VAL A 71 2.70 0.57 -8.75
C VAL A 71 1.63 0.02 -7.82
N VAL A 72 0.36 0.27 -8.13
CA VAL A 72 -0.75 -0.40 -7.45
C VAL A 72 -0.83 -1.82 -7.98
N VAL A 73 -0.35 -2.78 -7.18
CA VAL A 73 -0.31 -4.18 -7.59
C VAL A 73 -1.64 -4.88 -7.41
N TYR A 74 -2.50 -4.35 -6.52
CA TYR A 74 -3.82 -4.91 -6.27
C TYR A 74 -4.72 -3.92 -5.52
N GLY A 75 -6.02 -4.02 -5.72
CA GLY A 75 -7.06 -3.48 -4.85
C GLY A 75 -7.79 -2.25 -5.37
N LEU A 76 -7.21 -1.52 -6.33
CA LEU A 76 -7.87 -0.34 -6.89
C LEU A 76 -9.12 -0.77 -7.67
N ASP A 77 -10.28 -0.33 -7.21
CA ASP A 77 -11.58 -0.70 -7.77
C ASP A 77 -12.43 0.54 -8.01
N TYR A 78 -12.64 0.86 -9.27
CA TYR A 78 -13.43 2.03 -9.68
C TYR A 78 -14.93 1.76 -9.70
N GLU A 79 -15.34 0.50 -9.75
CA GLU A 79 -16.77 0.13 -9.82
C GLU A 79 -17.39 0.01 -8.45
N ARG A 80 -16.68 -0.66 -7.53
CA ARG A 80 -17.17 -0.93 -6.16
C ARG A 80 -16.58 0.01 -5.11
N GLY A 81 -15.55 0.75 -5.48
CA GLY A 81 -14.75 1.51 -4.55
C GLY A 81 -13.65 0.65 -3.92
N THR A 82 -12.59 1.29 -3.45
CA THR A 82 -11.40 0.63 -2.92
C THR A 82 -11.56 0.37 -1.44
N GLU A 83 -11.45 -0.88 -1.02
CA GLU A 83 -11.46 -1.31 0.39
C GLU A 83 -10.06 -1.64 0.90
N GLU A 84 -9.22 -2.16 0.02
CA GLU A 84 -7.82 -2.48 0.30
C GLU A 84 -6.96 -2.18 -0.92
N ALA A 85 -5.71 -1.91 -0.71
CA ALA A 85 -4.76 -1.75 -1.80
C ALA A 85 -3.36 -2.16 -1.37
N ILE A 86 -2.60 -2.71 -2.30
CA ILE A 86 -1.18 -2.98 -2.15
C ILE A 86 -0.44 -2.16 -3.19
N ILE A 87 0.51 -1.36 -2.75
CA ILE A 87 1.33 -0.50 -3.60
C ILE A 87 2.78 -0.87 -3.37
N GLU A 88 3.52 -1.12 -4.43
CA GLU A 88 4.95 -1.33 -4.35
C GLU A 88 5.69 -0.13 -4.94
N ILE A 89 6.66 0.39 -4.19
CA ILE A 89 7.40 1.59 -4.55
C ILE A 89 8.87 1.22 -4.63
N PRO A 90 9.44 1.09 -5.84
CA PRO A 90 10.84 0.74 -5.98
C PRO A 90 11.73 1.87 -5.47
N PHE A 91 12.82 1.51 -4.81
CA PHE A 91 13.86 2.40 -4.30
C PHE A 91 13.44 3.38 -3.21
N ALA A 92 12.20 3.32 -2.74
CA ALA A 92 11.72 4.11 -1.61
C ALA A 92 11.91 3.35 -0.29
N ARG A 93 12.14 4.11 0.77
CA ARG A 93 12.11 3.61 2.15
C ARG A 93 10.77 3.98 2.80
N PRO A 94 10.35 3.27 3.85
CA PRO A 94 9.14 3.64 4.59
C PRO A 94 9.14 5.10 5.06
N GLU A 95 10.29 5.63 5.47
CA GLU A 95 10.42 7.03 5.90
C GLU A 95 10.09 8.03 4.78
N ASP A 96 10.39 7.69 3.54
CA ASP A 96 10.16 8.56 2.39
C ASP A 96 8.67 8.77 2.10
N VAL A 97 7.83 7.82 2.50
CA VAL A 97 6.38 7.82 2.22
C VAL A 97 5.54 8.09 3.46
N TRP A 98 6.16 8.23 4.63
CA TRP A 98 5.50 8.36 5.92
C TRP A 98 4.51 9.52 5.99
N GLU A 99 4.90 10.70 5.57
CA GLU A 99 4.05 11.90 5.64
C GLU A 99 2.79 11.76 4.79
N ASP A 100 2.91 11.17 3.61
CA ASP A 100 1.77 10.94 2.73
C ASP A 100 0.84 9.85 3.27
N LEU A 101 1.39 8.82 3.89
CA LEU A 101 0.59 7.78 4.54
C LEU A 101 -0.16 8.32 5.76
N LYS A 102 0.44 9.23 6.51
CA LYS A 102 -0.27 9.93 7.60
C LYS A 102 -1.45 10.73 7.08
N LYS A 103 -1.31 11.39 5.94
CA LYS A 103 -2.41 12.14 5.31
C LYS A 103 -3.57 11.22 4.92
N ILE A 104 -3.27 10.07 4.33
CA ILE A 104 -4.30 9.08 3.97
C ILE A 104 -5.01 8.58 5.22
N HIS A 105 -4.25 8.16 6.22
CA HIS A 105 -4.80 7.68 7.49
C HIS A 105 -5.73 8.70 8.13
N LYS A 106 -5.26 9.94 8.28
CA LYS A 106 -6.03 11.05 8.85
C LYS A 106 -7.32 11.30 8.06
N ARG A 107 -7.23 11.36 6.73
CA ARG A 107 -8.37 11.64 5.86
C ARG A 107 -9.47 10.60 6.00
N ILE A 108 -9.12 9.32 6.02
CA ILE A 108 -10.09 8.24 6.17
C ILE A 108 -10.70 8.22 7.58
N MET A 109 -9.87 8.42 8.61
CA MET A 109 -10.35 8.50 9.99
C MET A 109 -11.31 9.68 10.20
N GLU A 110 -11.03 10.83 9.61
CA GLU A 110 -11.93 12.01 9.62
C GLU A 110 -13.24 11.74 8.88
N ALA A 111 -13.22 10.90 7.86
CA ALA A 111 -14.43 10.45 7.15
C ALA A 111 -15.27 9.45 7.97
N GLY A 112 -14.82 9.08 9.15
CA GLY A 112 -15.54 8.20 10.09
C GLY A 112 -15.30 6.72 9.93
N ALA A 113 -14.36 6.32 9.08
CA ALA A 113 -13.94 4.92 8.92
C ALA A 113 -12.59 4.68 9.58
N SER A 114 -12.30 3.43 9.90
CA SER A 114 -11.00 3.02 10.41
C SER A 114 -10.18 2.37 9.30
N ILE A 115 -8.91 2.69 9.23
CA ILE A 115 -7.97 2.14 8.26
C ILE A 115 -6.66 1.74 8.94
N THR A 116 -6.14 0.58 8.57
CA THR A 116 -4.80 0.13 8.97
C THR A 116 -3.87 0.20 7.77
N ILE A 117 -2.72 0.81 7.97
CA ILE A 117 -1.71 1.00 6.92
C ILE A 117 -0.40 0.42 7.39
N VAL A 118 0.24 -0.37 6.54
CA VAL A 118 1.57 -0.93 6.78
C VAL A 118 2.51 -0.45 5.69
N ALA A 119 3.67 0.05 6.07
CA ALA A 119 4.80 0.33 5.17
C ALA A 119 5.94 -0.60 5.55
N TYR A 120 6.27 -1.52 4.68
CA TYR A 120 7.23 -2.59 4.90
C TYR A 120 8.41 -2.49 3.94
N GLU A 121 9.63 -2.35 4.47
CA GLU A 121 10.83 -2.32 3.64
C GLU A 121 11.21 -3.74 3.19
N GLY A 122 11.42 -3.90 1.89
CA GLY A 122 11.77 -5.20 1.34
C GLY A 122 12.05 -5.16 -0.15
N LEU A 123 12.03 -6.31 -0.79
CA LEU A 123 12.17 -6.39 -2.24
C LEU A 123 10.80 -6.38 -2.91
N VAL A 124 10.67 -5.59 -3.97
CA VAL A 124 9.43 -5.39 -4.71
C VAL A 124 9.60 -5.85 -6.15
N SER A 125 8.58 -6.51 -6.69
CA SER A 125 8.54 -6.93 -8.08
C SER A 125 7.84 -5.91 -8.97
N CYS A 126 6.98 -5.08 -8.40
CA CYS A 126 6.10 -4.13 -9.09
C CYS A 126 5.19 -4.79 -10.14
N LYS A 127 4.96 -6.08 -10.02
CA LYS A 127 4.07 -6.84 -10.90
C LYS A 127 2.65 -6.85 -10.34
N LYS A 128 1.69 -6.47 -11.15
CA LYS A 128 0.28 -6.51 -10.79
C LYS A 128 -0.17 -7.95 -10.52
N ALA A 129 -0.97 -8.11 -9.48
CA ALA A 129 -1.56 -9.38 -9.11
C ALA A 129 -2.91 -9.58 -9.81
N ARG A 130 -3.21 -10.82 -10.17
CA ARG A 130 -4.47 -11.19 -10.81
C ARG A 130 -5.62 -11.35 -9.82
N ASN A 131 -5.28 -11.60 -8.55
CA ASN A 131 -6.26 -11.82 -7.48
C ASN A 131 -5.62 -11.53 -6.12
N GLN A 132 -6.44 -11.54 -5.07
CA GLN A 132 -6.01 -11.25 -3.71
C GLN A 132 -4.93 -12.22 -3.21
N ARG A 133 -5.07 -13.51 -3.50
CA ARG A 133 -4.10 -14.51 -3.09
C ARG A 133 -2.70 -14.23 -3.66
N GLU A 134 -2.63 -13.97 -4.95
CA GLU A 134 -1.38 -13.60 -5.61
C GLU A 134 -0.82 -12.29 -5.04
N ALA A 135 -1.69 -11.31 -4.78
CA ALA A 135 -1.31 -10.03 -4.20
C ALA A 135 -0.53 -10.18 -2.89
N TYR A 136 -1.00 -11.04 -2.00
CA TYR A 136 -0.39 -11.21 -0.68
C TYR A 136 0.67 -12.31 -0.61
N HIS A 137 0.68 -13.26 -1.55
CA HIS A 137 1.52 -14.46 -1.44
C HIS A 137 2.55 -14.62 -2.55
N ALA A 138 2.56 -13.75 -3.56
CA ALA A 138 3.49 -13.86 -4.69
C ALA A 138 4.96 -13.71 -4.28
N THR A 139 5.25 -12.97 -3.22
CA THR A 139 6.61 -12.80 -2.71
C THR A 139 6.67 -13.00 -1.19
N PRO A 140 7.84 -13.40 -0.64
CA PRO A 140 8.00 -13.51 0.82
C PRO A 140 7.77 -12.18 1.54
N TRP A 141 8.16 -11.06 0.92
CA TRP A 141 8.02 -9.72 1.50
C TRP A 141 6.57 -9.27 1.57
N ARG A 142 5.76 -9.58 0.56
CA ARG A 142 4.31 -9.36 0.63
C ARG A 142 3.66 -10.17 1.75
N ARG A 143 4.07 -11.43 1.91
CA ARG A 143 3.60 -12.27 3.04
C ARG A 143 3.98 -11.68 4.39
N SER A 144 5.22 -11.18 4.52
CA SER A 144 5.66 -10.54 5.76
C SER A 144 4.91 -9.24 6.04
N ALA A 145 4.64 -8.43 5.01
CA ALA A 145 3.84 -7.23 5.14
C ALA A 145 2.38 -7.56 5.56
N LEU A 146 1.79 -8.60 4.97
CA LEU A 146 0.47 -9.09 5.37
C LEU A 146 0.44 -9.53 6.83
N LYS A 147 1.47 -10.21 7.29
CA LYS A 147 1.59 -10.63 8.70
C LYS A 147 1.56 -9.42 9.63
N LYS A 148 2.26 -8.35 9.28
CA LYS A 148 2.24 -7.10 10.04
C LYS A 148 0.86 -6.43 10.04
N LEU A 149 0.17 -6.46 8.91
CA LEU A 149 -1.21 -5.99 8.82
C LEU A 149 -2.13 -6.74 9.77
N LYS A 150 -2.07 -8.06 9.75
CA LYS A 150 -2.88 -8.92 10.62
C LYS A 150 -2.59 -8.68 12.11
N GLU A 151 -1.32 -8.51 12.48
CA GLU A 151 -0.91 -8.16 13.84
C GLU A 151 -1.52 -6.83 14.28
N ALA A 152 -1.44 -5.80 13.43
CA ALA A 152 -2.01 -4.48 13.72
C ALA A 152 -3.55 -4.54 13.87
N LYS A 153 -4.22 -5.30 13.02
CA LYS A 153 -5.68 -5.50 13.11
C LYS A 153 -6.09 -6.24 14.39
N ARG A 154 -5.31 -7.22 14.84
CA ARG A 154 -5.55 -7.90 16.13
C ARG A 154 -5.39 -6.96 17.32
N ARG A 155 -4.63 -5.89 17.21
CA ARG A 155 -4.51 -4.85 18.25
C ARG A 155 -5.65 -3.83 18.22
N GLY A 156 -6.64 -4.01 17.33
CA GLY A 156 -7.79 -3.13 17.21
C GLY A 156 -7.86 -2.35 15.90
N GLY A 157 -6.84 -2.39 15.07
CA GLY A 157 -6.79 -1.64 13.81
C GLY A 157 -6.58 -0.14 14.00
N GLY A 158 -6.81 0.65 12.95
CA GLY A 158 -6.65 2.10 12.97
C GLY A 158 -5.19 2.55 13.09
N LEU A 159 -4.24 1.67 12.84
CA LEU A 159 -2.82 1.89 13.06
C LEU A 159 -2.08 2.20 11.74
N LEU A 160 -1.05 3.00 11.86
CA LEU A 160 -0.06 3.21 10.82
C LEU A 160 1.26 2.58 11.30
N VAL A 161 1.69 1.52 10.64
CA VAL A 161 2.82 0.68 11.05
C VAL A 161 3.94 0.78 10.03
N VAL A 162 5.14 1.11 10.51
CA VAL A 162 6.36 1.14 9.70
C VAL A 162 7.32 0.06 10.18
N VAL A 163 7.82 -0.73 9.25
CA VAL A 163 8.73 -1.86 9.55
C VAL A 163 9.98 -1.80 8.71
#